data_66b0deca4c0c6084a36b9d3cefb7c6b5
#
_entry.id   66b0deca4c0c6084a36b9d3cefb7c6b5
#
_cell.length_a   1.000
_cell.length_b   1.000
_cell.length_c   1.000
_cell.angle_alpha   90.00
_cell.angle_beta   90.00
_cell.angle_gamma   90.00
#
_symmetry.space_group_name_H-M   'P 1'
#
loop_
_entity.id
_entity.type
_entity.pdbx_description
1 polymer ?
#
loop_
_entity_poly.entity_id
_entity_poly.type
_entity_poly.pdbx_seq_one_letter_code
_entity_poly.pdbx_strand_id
1 'polypeptide(L)'
;MTLVAALAMAGAPAGSQLSADPKVTESQLIFFTSSSGNTGRFVRKLGRDAAQIPLYPKDAPLLAARPYVLVVPTYGGTGGEGSVPKQVIRFLNNPRNRELIRGVIGAGNTNFGDNYCMAADIIAAKCNVPRLYRFELMGTPEDVARVNQGLDTFWTRLSQTQK
;
A
#
# COMPACT_ATOMS: atom_id res chain seq x y z
N MET A 1 13.09 1.17 10.92
CA MET A 1 13.44 0.80 12.18
C MET A 1 12.66 1.50 13.20
N THR A 2 12.69 2.78 13.23
CA THR A 2 11.85 3.47 14.20
C THR A 2 10.38 3.08 14.03
N LEU A 3 9.95 2.78 12.80
CA LEU A 3 8.58 2.39 12.59
C LEU A 3 8.22 1.13 13.35
N VAL A 4 9.10 0.14 13.31
CA VAL A 4 8.85 -1.12 13.99
C VAL A 4 8.84 -0.92 15.49
N ALA A 5 9.78 -0.14 16.00
CA ALA A 5 9.83 0.11 17.43
C ALA A 5 8.58 0.84 17.93
N ALA A 6 8.12 1.80 17.16
CA ALA A 6 6.94 2.54 17.54
C ALA A 6 5.72 1.63 17.61
N LEU A 7 5.61 0.71 16.66
CA LEU A 7 4.49 -0.22 16.66
C LEU A 7 4.53 -1.15 17.86
N ALA A 8 5.71 -1.67 18.16
CA ALA A 8 5.85 -2.58 19.29
C ALA A 8 5.42 -1.91 20.59
N MET A 9 5.78 -0.65 20.75
CA MET A 9 5.39 0.07 21.94
C MET A 9 3.90 0.38 21.95
N ALA A 10 3.36 0.71 20.80
CA ALA A 10 1.96 1.04 20.70
C ALA A 10 1.08 -0.17 20.97
N GLY A 11 1.56 -1.35 20.68
CA GLY A 11 0.78 -2.55 20.88
C GLY A 11 0.71 -3.02 22.31
N ALA A 12 1.59 -2.52 23.16
CA ALA A 12 1.64 -2.98 24.52
C ALA A 12 0.55 -2.42 25.43
N PRO A 13 0.13 -1.18 25.26
CA PRO A 13 -0.80 -0.59 26.21
C PRO A 13 -2.17 -1.20 26.18
N ALA A 14 -2.85 -1.05 27.27
CA ALA A 14 -4.18 -1.59 27.43
C ALA A 14 -5.19 -0.98 26.48
N GLY A 15 -4.84 0.11 25.84
CA GLY A 15 -5.71 0.69 24.85
C GLY A 15 -6.12 -0.29 23.76
N SER A 16 -5.35 -1.34 23.62
CA SER A 16 -5.66 -2.37 22.65
C SER A 16 -7.02 -3.02 22.89
N GLN A 17 -7.48 -3.00 24.12
CA GLN A 17 -8.77 -3.59 24.43
C GLN A 17 -9.94 -2.83 23.79
N LEU A 18 -9.70 -1.60 23.35
CA LEU A 18 -10.74 -0.81 22.72
C LEU A 18 -10.73 -0.94 21.21
N SER A 19 -9.71 -1.56 20.66
CA SER A 19 -9.61 -1.71 19.22
C SER A 19 -10.14 -3.07 18.80
N ALA A 20 -10.66 -3.12 17.57
CA ALA A 20 -11.13 -4.38 17.02
C ALA A 20 -9.94 -5.31 16.79
N ASP A 21 -10.21 -6.61 16.79
CA ASP A 21 -9.19 -7.59 16.46
C ASP A 21 -8.66 -7.36 15.05
N PRO A 22 -7.37 -7.59 14.81
CA PRO A 22 -6.82 -7.45 13.47
C PRO A 22 -7.54 -8.33 12.46
N LYS A 23 -7.67 -7.78 11.25
CA LYS A 23 -8.28 -8.50 10.15
C LYS A 23 -7.18 -9.06 9.26
N VAL A 24 -7.06 -10.37 9.20
CA VAL A 24 -6.01 -11.02 8.42
C VAL A 24 -6.47 -11.22 6.99
N THR A 25 -5.61 -10.93 6.04
CA THR A 25 -5.92 -11.11 4.63
C THR A 25 -4.85 -11.93 3.93
N GLU A 26 -5.27 -12.81 3.03
CA GLU A 26 -4.35 -13.55 2.17
C GLU A 26 -4.24 -12.93 0.78
N SER A 27 -4.85 -11.76 0.57
CA SER A 27 -4.77 -11.08 -0.70
C SER A 27 -3.34 -10.67 -1.03
N GLN A 28 -2.96 -10.83 -2.27
CA GLN A 28 -1.64 -10.43 -2.74
C GLN A 28 -1.65 -9.02 -3.32
N LEU A 29 -2.77 -8.32 -3.17
CA LEU A 29 -2.90 -6.93 -3.56
C LEU A 29 -3.56 -6.21 -2.38
N ILE A 30 -2.85 -5.24 -1.81
CA ILE A 30 -3.36 -4.46 -0.69
C ILE A 30 -3.30 -2.99 -1.10
N PHE A 31 -4.33 -2.24 -0.80
CA PHE A 31 -4.40 -0.85 -1.24
C PHE A 31 -4.98 0.05 -0.17
N PHE A 32 -4.66 1.32 -0.32
CA PHE A 32 -5.32 2.38 0.43
C PHE A 32 -5.97 3.34 -0.56
N THR A 33 -7.16 3.80 -0.23
CA THR A 33 -7.82 4.80 -1.03
C THR A 33 -8.31 5.92 -0.11
N SER A 34 -8.09 7.15 -0.54
CA SER A 34 -8.56 8.31 0.20
C SER A 34 -10.07 8.48 -0.01
N SER A 35 -10.62 9.51 0.62
CA SER A 35 -12.06 9.78 0.49
C SER A 35 -12.49 10.03 -0.95
N SER A 36 -11.58 10.47 -1.82
CA SER A 36 -11.91 10.65 -3.23
C SER A 36 -12.21 9.33 -3.93
N GLY A 37 -11.62 8.25 -3.44
CA GLY A 37 -11.91 6.92 -3.95
C GLY A 37 -11.26 6.54 -5.26
N ASN A 38 -10.40 7.37 -5.81
CA ASN A 38 -9.80 7.11 -7.12
C ASN A 38 -8.96 5.85 -7.15
N THR A 39 -8.11 5.66 -6.14
CA THR A 39 -7.26 4.47 -6.07
C THR A 39 -8.12 3.20 -5.96
N GLY A 40 -9.15 3.27 -5.15
CA GLY A 40 -10.07 2.14 -5.00
C GLY A 40 -10.78 1.78 -6.29
N ARG A 41 -11.16 2.81 -7.07
CA ARG A 41 -11.79 2.57 -8.37
C ARG A 41 -10.83 1.85 -9.31
N PHE A 42 -9.57 2.24 -9.31
CA PHE A 42 -8.57 1.57 -10.13
C PHE A 42 -8.43 0.10 -9.72
N VAL A 43 -8.29 -0.14 -8.42
CA VAL A 43 -8.11 -1.50 -7.92
C VAL A 43 -9.30 -2.39 -8.28
N ARG A 44 -10.51 -1.85 -8.18
CA ARG A 44 -11.70 -2.62 -8.56
C ARG A 44 -11.69 -3.00 -10.04
N LYS A 45 -11.19 -2.12 -10.89
CA LYS A 45 -11.10 -2.41 -12.33
C LYS A 45 -10.13 -3.53 -12.64
N LEU A 46 -9.15 -3.76 -11.76
CA LEU A 46 -8.21 -4.87 -11.97
C LEU A 46 -8.90 -6.23 -11.87
N GLY A 47 -9.99 -6.32 -11.15
CA GLY A 47 -10.73 -7.57 -11.03
C GLY A 47 -10.02 -8.64 -10.22
N ARG A 48 -9.06 -8.25 -9.39
CA ARG A 48 -8.29 -9.19 -8.57
C ARG A 48 -8.75 -9.13 -7.13
N ASP A 49 -8.49 -10.21 -6.40
CA ASP A 49 -8.69 -10.20 -4.96
C ASP A 49 -7.79 -9.14 -4.34
N ALA A 50 -8.37 -8.26 -3.55
CA ALA A 50 -7.63 -7.15 -2.97
C ALA A 50 -8.21 -6.81 -1.61
N ALA A 51 -7.34 -6.34 -0.70
CA ALA A 51 -7.76 -5.93 0.63
C ALA A 51 -7.46 -4.45 0.83
N GLN A 52 -8.34 -3.76 1.53
CA GLN A 52 -8.23 -2.33 1.75
C GLN A 52 -7.70 -2.02 3.15
N ILE A 53 -6.70 -1.15 3.21
CA ILE A 53 -6.22 -0.62 4.49
C ILE A 53 -7.31 0.29 5.06
N PRO A 54 -7.67 0.14 6.34
CA PRO A 54 -8.75 0.92 6.93
C PRO A 54 -8.51 2.42 6.86
N LEU A 55 -9.56 3.17 6.62
CA LEU A 55 -9.49 4.63 6.57
C LEU A 55 -9.44 5.24 7.96
N TYR A 56 -10.17 4.67 8.90
CA TYR A 56 -10.31 5.25 10.24
C TYR A 56 -9.51 4.48 11.27
N PRO A 57 -8.87 5.20 12.23
CA PRO A 57 -8.04 4.54 13.26
C PRO A 57 -8.80 3.54 14.13
N LYS A 58 -10.11 3.73 14.29
CA LYS A 58 -10.92 2.84 15.11
C LYS A 58 -11.24 1.52 14.43
N ASP A 59 -11.05 1.45 13.13
CA ASP A 59 -11.33 0.22 12.40
C ASP A 59 -10.28 -0.83 12.70
N ALA A 60 -10.64 -2.10 12.53
CA ALA A 60 -9.71 -3.18 12.75
C ALA A 60 -8.49 -3.04 11.86
N PRO A 61 -7.28 -3.14 12.40
CA PRO A 61 -6.09 -3.08 11.55
C PRO A 61 -6.01 -4.27 10.62
N LEU A 62 -5.40 -4.06 9.46
CA LEU A 62 -5.24 -5.10 8.45
C LEU A 62 -3.88 -5.75 8.60
N LEU A 63 -3.85 -7.08 8.58
CA LEU A 63 -2.61 -7.85 8.64
C LEU A 63 -2.47 -8.70 7.39
N ALA A 64 -1.33 -8.59 6.72
CA ALA A 64 -1.02 -9.43 5.58
C ALA A 64 -0.61 -10.82 6.05
N ALA A 65 -1.09 -11.85 5.38
CA ALA A 65 -0.70 -13.24 5.66
C ALA A 65 0.18 -13.81 4.55
N ARG A 66 0.32 -13.09 3.43
CA ARG A 66 1.10 -13.53 2.28
C ARG A 66 1.84 -12.36 1.68
N PRO A 67 2.91 -12.61 0.90
CA PRO A 67 3.56 -11.53 0.16
C PRO A 67 2.56 -10.80 -0.73
N TYR A 68 2.68 -9.48 -0.78
CA TYR A 68 1.71 -8.63 -1.47
C TYR A 68 2.38 -7.46 -2.16
N VAL A 69 1.63 -6.86 -3.08
CA VAL A 69 1.96 -5.60 -3.71
C VAL A 69 1.02 -4.53 -3.15
N LEU A 70 1.59 -3.40 -2.81
CA LEU A 70 0.83 -2.28 -2.22
C LEU A 70 0.48 -1.26 -3.30
N VAL A 71 -0.77 -0.81 -3.32
CA VAL A 71 -1.20 0.29 -4.19
C VAL A 71 -1.53 1.48 -3.30
N VAL A 72 -0.86 2.61 -3.54
CA VAL A 72 -0.94 3.73 -2.63
C VAL A 72 -1.05 5.06 -3.38
N PRO A 73 -1.96 5.95 -2.96
CA PRO A 73 -2.02 7.29 -3.50
C PRO A 73 -0.97 8.18 -2.86
N THR A 74 -0.67 9.30 -3.50
CA THR A 74 0.22 10.31 -2.97
C THR A 74 -0.62 11.51 -2.54
N TYR A 75 -0.45 11.92 -1.28
CA TYR A 75 -1.10 13.13 -0.81
C TYR A 75 -0.28 14.34 -1.24
N GLY A 76 -0.96 15.42 -1.57
CA GLY A 76 -0.30 16.66 -1.93
C GLY A 76 0.37 17.27 -0.72
N GLY A 77 1.43 18.02 -0.98
CA GLY A 77 2.16 18.68 0.09
C GLY A 77 3.41 19.30 -0.46
N THR A 78 3.91 20.30 0.23
CA THR A 78 5.12 20.98 -0.19
C THR A 78 6.33 20.12 0.14
N GLY A 79 7.21 19.95 -0.84
CA GLY A 79 8.44 19.23 -0.63
C GLY A 79 8.29 17.74 -0.35
N GLY A 80 7.13 17.19 -0.62
CA GLY A 80 6.91 15.78 -0.40
C GLY A 80 6.54 15.40 1.02
N GLU A 81 6.52 16.36 1.92
CA GLU A 81 6.16 16.09 3.30
C GLU A 81 4.68 15.70 3.37
N GLY A 82 4.39 14.61 4.08
CA GLY A 82 3.01 14.13 4.18
C GLY A 82 2.52 13.41 2.94
N SER A 83 3.40 13.08 2.01
CA SER A 83 3.01 12.40 0.78
C SER A 83 2.44 11.03 1.04
N VAL A 84 2.98 10.31 2.02
CA VAL A 84 2.49 8.97 2.35
C VAL A 84 1.34 9.11 3.35
N PRO A 85 0.16 8.57 3.02
CA PRO A 85 -0.96 8.66 3.96
C PRO A 85 -0.62 8.02 5.31
N LYS A 86 -1.12 8.64 6.36
CA LYS A 86 -0.85 8.14 7.73
C LYS A 86 -1.32 6.71 7.93
N GLN A 87 -2.42 6.35 7.30
CA GLN A 87 -2.96 5.00 7.41
C GLN A 87 -1.99 3.98 6.81
N VAL A 88 -1.31 4.36 5.73
CA VAL A 88 -0.32 3.49 5.11
C VAL A 88 0.91 3.37 5.99
N ILE A 89 1.34 4.49 6.59
CA ILE A 89 2.47 4.46 7.52
C ILE A 89 2.16 3.52 8.68
N ARG A 90 0.97 3.63 9.24
CA ARG A 90 0.57 2.77 10.35
C ARG A 90 0.55 1.30 9.94
N PHE A 91 0.05 1.01 8.74
CA PHE A 91 0.02 -0.34 8.22
C PHE A 91 1.44 -0.91 8.09
N LEU A 92 2.35 -0.13 7.54
CA LEU A 92 3.74 -0.57 7.33
C LEU A 92 4.58 -0.56 8.60
N ASN A 93 4.10 0.08 9.66
CA ASN A 93 4.79 0.02 10.96
C ASN A 93 4.67 -1.37 11.58
N ASN A 94 3.69 -2.14 11.18
CA ASN A 94 3.57 -3.53 11.64
C ASN A 94 4.69 -4.34 11.00
N PRO A 95 5.56 -4.99 11.79
CA PRO A 95 6.71 -5.74 11.23
C PRO A 95 6.30 -6.81 10.22
N ARG A 96 5.19 -7.48 10.47
CA ARG A 96 4.72 -8.53 9.56
C ARG A 96 4.32 -7.95 8.21
N ASN A 97 3.60 -6.84 8.22
CA ASN A 97 3.20 -6.19 6.98
C ASN A 97 4.41 -5.68 6.22
N ARG A 98 5.37 -5.14 6.94
CA ARG A 98 6.60 -4.63 6.33
C ARG A 98 7.45 -5.74 5.74
N GLU A 99 7.46 -6.88 6.37
CA GLU A 99 8.25 -8.03 5.92
C GLU A 99 7.68 -8.64 4.65
N LEU A 100 6.37 -8.58 4.47
CA LEU A 100 5.70 -9.26 3.35
C LEU A 100 5.51 -8.40 2.11
N ILE A 101 5.80 -7.11 2.17
CA ILE A 101 5.66 -6.26 0.98
C ILE A 101 6.70 -6.64 -0.07
N ARG A 102 6.28 -6.74 -1.34
CA ARG A 102 7.19 -7.13 -2.42
C ARG A 102 7.29 -6.09 -3.52
N GLY A 103 6.38 -5.15 -3.58
CA GLY A 103 6.42 -4.10 -4.57
C GLY A 103 5.37 -3.06 -4.27
N VAL A 104 5.44 -1.94 -4.98
CA VAL A 104 4.49 -0.86 -4.77
C VAL A 104 4.08 -0.24 -6.10
N ILE A 105 2.79 0.09 -6.19
CA ILE A 105 2.21 0.79 -7.34
C ILE A 105 1.72 2.12 -6.82
N GLY A 106 2.08 3.19 -7.52
CA GLY A 106 1.73 4.53 -7.09
C GLY A 106 0.60 5.14 -7.88
N ALA A 107 -0.31 5.79 -7.16
CA ALA A 107 -1.34 6.62 -7.76
C ALA A 107 -1.04 8.06 -7.41
N GLY A 108 -1.37 8.98 -8.32
CA GLY A 108 -1.10 10.38 -8.07
C GLY A 108 -1.85 11.27 -9.03
N ASN A 109 -1.41 12.52 -9.05
CA ASN A 109 -1.96 13.54 -9.93
C ASN A 109 -0.79 14.32 -10.50
N THR A 110 -0.69 14.36 -11.80
CA THR A 110 0.43 15.05 -12.46
C THR A 110 0.46 16.54 -12.13
N ASN A 111 -0.64 17.11 -11.65
CA ASN A 111 -0.65 18.49 -11.20
C ASN A 111 0.26 18.72 -9.98
N PHE A 112 0.69 17.67 -9.31
CA PHE A 112 1.63 17.81 -8.19
C PHE A 112 3.08 17.95 -8.63
N GLY A 113 3.34 17.94 -9.94
CA GLY A 113 4.69 18.12 -10.45
C GLY A 113 5.64 17.03 -9.97
N ASP A 114 6.75 17.45 -9.37
CA ASP A 114 7.78 16.53 -8.92
C ASP A 114 7.29 15.57 -7.82
N ASN A 115 6.17 15.87 -7.20
CA ASN A 115 5.62 15.01 -6.15
C ASN A 115 4.69 13.94 -6.70
N TYR A 116 4.56 13.84 -8.01
CA TYR A 116 3.69 12.85 -8.64
C TYR A 116 4.11 11.45 -8.23
N CYS A 117 3.19 10.73 -7.60
CA CYS A 117 3.42 9.37 -7.10
C CYS A 117 4.59 9.22 -6.12
N MET A 118 4.95 10.31 -5.44
CA MET A 118 6.08 10.30 -4.51
C MET A 118 5.91 9.31 -3.37
N ALA A 119 4.67 9.06 -2.93
CA ALA A 119 4.44 8.11 -1.85
C ALA A 119 5.00 6.73 -2.21
N ALA A 120 4.76 6.28 -3.45
CA ALA A 120 5.27 4.99 -3.89
C ALA A 120 6.80 4.97 -3.90
N ASP A 121 7.42 6.07 -4.32
CA ASP A 121 8.87 6.15 -4.35
C ASP A 121 9.46 6.09 -2.95
N ILE A 122 8.85 6.79 -2.00
CA ILE A 122 9.30 6.78 -0.61
C ILE A 122 9.19 5.37 -0.03
N ILE A 123 8.07 4.71 -0.25
CA ILE A 123 7.86 3.36 0.27
C ILE A 123 8.82 2.38 -0.38
N ALA A 124 9.00 2.47 -1.70
CA ALA A 124 9.92 1.59 -2.41
C ALA A 124 11.33 1.69 -1.83
N ALA A 125 11.79 2.91 -1.56
CA ALA A 125 13.12 3.10 -0.99
C ALA A 125 13.21 2.57 0.42
N LYS A 126 12.22 2.87 1.27
CA LYS A 126 12.28 2.48 2.68
C LYS A 126 12.10 1.00 2.89
N CYS A 127 11.29 0.36 2.07
CA CYS A 127 11.04 -1.08 2.18
C CYS A 127 11.95 -1.92 1.28
N ASN A 128 12.78 -1.25 0.48
CA ASN A 128 13.71 -1.92 -0.43
C ASN A 128 12.97 -2.85 -1.39
N VAL A 129 11.94 -2.33 -2.02
CA VAL A 129 11.15 -3.07 -3.01
C VAL A 129 10.98 -2.21 -4.26
N PRO A 130 10.70 -2.81 -5.41
CA PRO A 130 10.56 -2.03 -6.64
C PRO A 130 9.24 -1.28 -6.70
N ARG A 131 9.27 -0.12 -7.37
CA ARG A 131 8.04 0.54 -7.77
C ARG A 131 7.68 -0.05 -9.13
N LEU A 132 6.51 -0.72 -9.16
CA LEU A 132 6.13 -1.50 -10.33
C LEU A 132 5.42 -0.69 -11.40
N TYR A 133 4.66 0.33 -11.00
CA TYR A 133 3.88 1.11 -11.93
C TYR A 133 3.42 2.41 -11.29
N ARG A 134 3.07 3.38 -12.12
CA ARG A 134 2.45 4.64 -11.67
C ARG A 134 1.26 4.93 -12.57
N PHE A 135 0.18 5.44 -11.99
CA PHE A 135 -0.97 5.84 -12.76
C PHE A 135 -1.58 7.11 -12.16
N GLU A 136 -2.36 7.81 -12.98
CA GLU A 136 -2.97 9.07 -12.57
C GLU A 136 -4.43 8.88 -12.25
N LEU A 137 -4.89 9.47 -11.16
CA LEU A 137 -6.29 9.46 -10.72
C LEU A 137 -6.83 8.04 -10.61
N MET A 138 -7.82 7.67 -11.40
CA MET A 138 -8.40 6.34 -11.34
C MET A 138 -7.85 5.42 -12.43
N GLY A 139 -6.82 5.89 -13.15
CA GLY A 139 -6.21 5.10 -14.22
C GLY A 139 -7.07 5.01 -15.46
N THR A 140 -6.45 4.58 -16.55
CA THR A 140 -7.12 4.36 -17.82
C THR A 140 -7.30 2.86 -18.03
N PRO A 141 -8.14 2.45 -19.02
CA PRO A 141 -8.23 1.03 -19.36
C PRO A 141 -6.88 0.43 -19.72
N GLU A 142 -6.00 1.22 -20.36
CA GLU A 142 -4.67 0.73 -20.68
C GLU A 142 -3.84 0.52 -19.41
N ASP A 143 -3.95 1.42 -18.44
CA ASP A 143 -3.26 1.24 -17.16
C ASP A 143 -3.71 -0.07 -16.49
N VAL A 144 -5.00 -0.34 -16.51
CA VAL A 144 -5.55 -1.56 -15.93
C VAL A 144 -4.94 -2.79 -16.60
N ALA A 145 -4.90 -2.79 -17.94
CA ALA A 145 -4.36 -3.93 -18.68
C ALA A 145 -2.88 -4.13 -18.38
N ARG A 146 -2.12 -3.05 -18.35
CA ARG A 146 -0.68 -3.11 -18.11
C ARG A 146 -0.37 -3.58 -16.70
N VAL A 147 -1.12 -3.10 -15.71
CA VAL A 147 -0.90 -3.52 -14.33
C VAL A 147 -1.23 -4.99 -14.16
N ASN A 148 -2.35 -5.44 -14.72
CA ASN A 148 -2.71 -6.86 -14.62
C ASN A 148 -1.65 -7.75 -15.23
N GLN A 149 -1.17 -7.39 -16.42
CA GLN A 149 -0.12 -8.17 -17.08
C GLN A 149 1.17 -8.13 -16.26
N GLY A 150 1.53 -6.93 -15.77
CA GLY A 150 2.73 -6.76 -14.98
C GLY A 150 2.70 -7.55 -13.68
N LEU A 151 1.55 -7.59 -13.01
CA LEU A 151 1.42 -8.35 -11.77
C LEU A 151 1.59 -9.85 -12.03
N ASP A 152 0.99 -10.36 -13.09
CA ASP A 152 1.14 -11.76 -13.42
C ASP A 152 2.60 -12.11 -13.66
N THR A 153 3.30 -11.28 -14.44
CA THR A 153 4.71 -11.47 -14.71
C THR A 153 5.55 -11.37 -13.44
N PHE A 154 5.24 -10.38 -12.62
CA PHE A 154 5.97 -10.15 -11.38
C PHE A 154 5.88 -11.36 -10.44
N TRP A 155 4.68 -11.85 -10.22
CA TRP A 155 4.49 -13.00 -9.33
C TRP A 155 5.13 -14.26 -9.87
N THR A 156 5.09 -14.45 -11.19
CA THR A 156 5.73 -15.60 -11.81
C THR A 156 7.25 -15.56 -11.59
N ARG A 157 7.86 -14.39 -11.82
CA ARG A 157 9.30 -14.25 -11.63
C ARG A 157 9.71 -14.44 -10.19
N LEU A 158 8.92 -13.87 -9.27
CA LEU A 158 9.22 -13.97 -7.85
C LEU A 158 9.15 -15.42 -7.39
N SER A 159 8.17 -16.15 -7.86
CA SER A 159 8.01 -17.56 -7.55
C SER A 159 9.22 -18.37 -8.03
N GLN A 160 9.72 -18.07 -9.22
CA GLN A 160 10.88 -18.77 -9.77
C GLN A 160 12.15 -18.46 -8.97
N THR A 161 12.28 -17.21 -8.52
CA THR A 161 13.47 -16.80 -7.80
C THR A 161 13.57 -17.44 -6.43
N GLN A 162 12.45 -17.79 -5.84
CA GLN A 162 12.41 -18.34 -4.48
C GLN A 162 12.66 -19.84 -4.43
N LYS A 163 12.86 -20.45 -5.55
CA LYS A 163 13.19 -21.89 -5.60
C LYS A 163 14.71 -22.12 -5.41
#